data_e79a42ba45010326d513ed19c7b077b2
#
_entry.id   e79a42ba45010326d513ed19c7b077b2
#
_cell.length_a   1.000
_cell.length_b   1.000
_cell.length_c   1.000
_cell.angle_alpha   90.00
_cell.angle_beta   90.00
_cell.angle_gamma   90.00
#
_symmetry.space_group_name_H-M   'P 1'
#
loop_
_entity.id
_entity.type
_entity.pdbx_description
1 polymer ?
#
loop_
_entity_poly.entity_id
_entity_poly.type
_entity_poly.pdbx_seq_one_letter_code
_entity_poly.pdbx_strand_id
1 'polypeptide(L)' 'MYDILELNDKLLSDLRQIAKDLNIKRVESYKKQELIYKILDQQALT' A
#
# COMPACT_ATOMS: atom_id res chain seq x y z
N MET A 1 -2.27 -1.66 -12.09
CA MET A 1 -2.72 -1.11 -10.79
C MET A 1 -3.19 -2.24 -9.89
N TYR A 2 -3.05 -2.05 -8.60
CA TYR A 2 -3.49 -3.04 -7.63
C TYR A 2 -4.95 -2.78 -7.25
N ASP A 3 -5.70 -3.84 -7.01
CA ASP A 3 -7.02 -3.70 -6.44
C ASP A 3 -7.01 -4.16 -4.97
N ILE A 4 -8.14 -3.94 -4.28
CA ILE A 4 -8.18 -4.20 -2.84
C ILE A 4 -8.03 -5.70 -2.54
N LEU A 5 -8.57 -6.56 -3.39
CA LEU A 5 -8.45 -8.00 -3.18
C LEU A 5 -7.02 -8.46 -3.34
N GLU A 6 -6.34 -7.95 -4.35
CA GLU A 6 -4.94 -8.27 -4.58
C GLU A 6 -4.07 -7.80 -3.41
N LEU A 7 -4.29 -6.59 -2.94
CA LEU A 7 -3.53 -6.05 -1.83
C LEU A 7 -3.78 -6.81 -0.54
N ASN A 8 -5.01 -7.26 -0.33
CA ASN A 8 -5.32 -8.05 0.87
C ASN A 8 -4.59 -9.39 0.90
N ASP A 9 -4.28 -9.95 -0.25
CA ASP A 9 -3.57 -11.22 -0.33
C ASP A 9 -2.06 -11.08 -0.13
N LYS A 10 -1.54 -9.86 -0.15
CA LYS A 10 -0.11 -9.65 -0.01
C LYS A 10 0.32 -9.62 1.45
N LEU A 11 1.59 -9.96 1.67
CA LEU A 11 2.18 -9.86 3.00
C LEU A 11 2.45 -8.39 3.33
N LEU A 12 2.54 -8.12 4.63
CA LEU A 12 2.81 -6.75 5.08
C LEU A 12 4.10 -6.20 4.49
N SER A 13 5.13 -7.02 4.42
CA SER A 13 6.40 -6.59 3.83
C SER A 13 6.25 -6.22 2.36
N ASP A 14 5.42 -6.94 1.63
CA ASP A 14 5.14 -6.63 0.22
C ASP A 14 4.42 -5.30 0.10
N LEU A 15 3.45 -5.06 0.97
CA LEU A 15 2.69 -3.81 0.96
C LEU A 15 3.60 -2.62 1.28
N ARG A 16 4.54 -2.80 2.20
CA ARG A 16 5.50 -1.74 2.52
C ARG A 16 6.36 -1.41 1.32
N GLN A 17 6.79 -2.42 0.58
CA GLN A 17 7.60 -2.21 -0.61
C GLN A 17 6.81 -1.47 -1.68
N ILE A 18 5.57 -1.87 -1.92
CA ILE A 18 4.71 -1.19 -2.89
C ILE A 18 4.50 0.26 -2.47
N ALA A 19 4.25 0.49 -1.19
CA ALA A 19 4.04 1.84 -0.68
C ALA A 19 5.29 2.71 -0.90
N LYS A 20 6.47 2.16 -0.65
CA LYS A 20 7.72 2.89 -0.90
C LYS A 20 7.88 3.23 -2.37
N ASP A 21 7.55 2.30 -3.25
CA ASP A 21 7.63 2.53 -4.68
C ASP A 21 6.69 3.64 -5.13
N LEU A 22 5.60 3.84 -4.41
CA LEU A 22 4.66 4.93 -4.68
C LEU A 22 5.00 6.21 -3.93
N ASN A 23 6.16 6.24 -3.28
CA ASN A 23 6.62 7.40 -2.52
C ASN A 23 5.77 7.74 -1.31
N ILE A 24 5.12 6.74 -0.75
CA ILE A 24 4.37 6.90 0.49
C ILE A 24 5.36 6.91 1.64
N LYS A 25 5.27 7.92 2.50
CA LYS A 25 6.16 8.07 3.63
C LYS A 25 5.60 7.38 4.86
N ARG A 26 6.49 7.04 5.79
CA ARG A 26 6.14 6.45 7.09
C ARG A 26 5.42 5.11 6.96
N VAL A 27 5.84 4.32 5.98
CA VAL A 27 5.17 3.04 5.72
C VAL A 27 5.22 2.11 6.93
N GLU A 28 6.26 2.20 7.76
CA GLU A 28 6.40 1.35 8.93
C GLU A 28 5.42 1.70 10.05
N SER A 29 4.85 2.90 10.03
CA SER A 29 3.91 3.32 11.06
C SER A 29 2.47 2.95 10.75
N TYR A 30 2.22 2.41 9.57
CA TYR A 30 0.87 2.02 9.16
C TYR A 30 0.63 0.53 9.36
N LYS A 31 -0.60 0.20 9.73
CA LYS A 31 -1.03 -1.19 9.77
C LYS A 31 -1.37 -1.65 8.36
N LYS A 32 -1.56 -2.98 8.20
CA LYS A 32 -1.81 -3.55 6.88
C LYS A 32 -2.97 -2.87 6.17
N GLN A 33 -4.10 -2.70 6.86
CA GLN A 33 -5.27 -2.09 6.24
C GLN A 33 -5.01 -0.64 5.86
N GLU A 34 -4.29 0.07 6.71
CA GLU A 34 -3.95 1.47 6.42
C GLU A 34 -3.05 1.56 5.19
N LEU A 35 -2.08 0.65 5.08
CA LEU A 35 -1.22 0.61 3.89
C LEU A 35 -2.02 0.34 2.64
N ILE A 36 -2.97 -0.59 2.70
CA ILE A 36 -3.81 -0.90 1.56
C ILE A 36 -4.56 0.34 1.09
N TYR A 37 -5.17 1.07 2.02
CA TYR A 37 -5.90 2.28 1.66
C TYR A 37 -4.98 3.36 1.12
N LYS A 38 -3.79 3.50 1.71
CA LYS A 38 -2.83 4.48 1.22
C LYS A 38 -2.36 4.16 -0.18
N ILE A 39 -2.13 2.88 -0.47
CA ILE A 39 -1.72 2.46 -1.80
C ILE A 39 -2.82 2.74 -2.81
N LEU A 40 -4.06 2.39 -2.47
CA LEU A 40 -5.20 2.63 -3.36
C LEU A 40 -5.37 4.13 -3.63
N ASP A 41 -5.25 4.93 -2.60
CA ASP A 41 -5.38 6.38 -2.71
C ASP A 41 -4.28 6.96 -3.59
N GLN A 42 -3.05 6.53 -3.36
CA GLN A 42 -1.91 7.08 -4.08
C GLN A 42 -1.94 6.72 -5.56
N GLN A 43 -2.30 5.48 -5.89
CA GLN A 43 -2.38 5.10 -7.29
C GLN A 43 -3.52 5.80 -8.01
N ALA A 44 -4.56 6.18 -7.31
CA ALA A 44 -5.68 6.91 -7.91
C ALA A 44 -5.30 8.36 -8.23
N LEU A 45 -4.28 8.90 -7.57
CA LEU A 45 -3.84 10.27 -7.79
C LEU A 45 -2.91 10.43 -8.99
N THR A 46 -2.40 9.34 -9.53
CA THR A 46 -1.48 9.39 -10.68
C THR A 46 -2.17 9.08 -12.03
#